data_2ff3c558abe60df14db46e9d662c3b50
#
_entry.id   2ff3c558abe60df14db46e9d662c3b50
#
_cell.length_a   1.000
_cell.length_b   1.000
_cell.length_c   1.000
_cell.angle_alpha   90.00
_cell.angle_beta   90.00
_cell.angle_gamma   90.00
#
_symmetry.space_group_name_H-M   'P 1'
#
loop_
_entity.id
_entity.type
_entity.pdbx_description
1 polymer ?
#
loop_
_entity_poly.entity_id
_entity_poly.type
_entity_poly.pdbx_seq_one_letter_code
_entity_poly.pdbx_strand_id
1 'polypeptide(L)'
;MSKLIVNADDFGLHSAVNAGIIDGHRRGIITSTSLMAGGEAFTEAVSMAKQNPKLGIGIHITLVGGVKPVCDPSEVSSLLTPEGVFPENYVEFIKRIYSGKINYSELRKEIHGQIAQIMDTGLRVTHIDGHQHMHVLPTVLPIVIEQAKSFGIHAIRIPDESTGFMNYMYSPIRFLGKVGLSTVAANARPIIRNNCMTTTQYFWGMANGGHINQKSLMGILKAVNKHSGTHELMVHPGSNSSTLSKLYNWGYHWEDELHALCSSLTRLYISQHDIELINYGDLV
;
A
#
# COMPACT_ATOMS: atom_id res chain seq x y z
N MET A 1 -1.76 -23.56 -8.94
CA MET A 1 -1.90 -23.08 -7.56
C MET A 1 -1.78 -21.57 -7.56
N SER A 2 -2.66 -20.87 -6.88
CA SER A 2 -2.66 -19.41 -6.76
C SER A 2 -2.03 -19.04 -5.43
N LYS A 3 -1.05 -18.11 -5.44
CA LYS A 3 -0.41 -17.58 -4.23
C LYS A 3 -0.93 -16.18 -3.99
N LEU A 4 -1.45 -15.90 -2.80
CA LEU A 4 -2.10 -14.63 -2.47
C LEU A 4 -1.37 -13.93 -1.32
N ILE A 5 -0.91 -12.72 -1.58
CA ILE A 5 -0.50 -11.74 -0.58
C ILE A 5 -1.71 -10.87 -0.28
N VAL A 6 -2.10 -10.76 0.98
CA VAL A 6 -3.09 -9.78 1.43
C VAL A 6 -2.32 -8.69 2.17
N ASN A 7 -2.12 -7.56 1.49
CA ASN A 7 -1.36 -6.43 2.03
C ASN A 7 -2.30 -5.36 2.58
N ALA A 8 -2.18 -5.07 3.87
CA ALA A 8 -2.89 -3.98 4.52
C ALA A 8 -2.05 -2.70 4.49
N ASP A 9 -2.57 -1.66 3.85
CA ASP A 9 -1.90 -0.38 3.71
C ASP A 9 -2.08 0.49 4.98
N ASP A 10 -1.27 1.55 5.09
CA ASP A 10 -1.34 2.60 6.10
C ASP A 10 -1.00 2.18 7.55
N PHE A 11 -0.24 1.10 7.75
CA PHE A 11 0.25 0.73 9.09
C PHE A 11 1.12 1.85 9.66
N GLY A 12 0.86 2.25 10.90
CA GLY A 12 1.53 3.40 11.52
C GLY A 12 0.81 4.73 11.36
N LEU A 13 -0.22 4.82 10.51
CA LEU A 13 -1.00 6.04 10.33
C LEU A 13 -1.71 6.46 11.63
N HIS A 14 -2.45 5.53 12.25
CA HIS A 14 -3.23 5.76 13.46
C HIS A 14 -3.42 4.44 14.24
N SER A 15 -3.55 4.51 15.57
CA SER A 15 -3.71 3.31 16.43
C SER A 15 -4.89 2.41 16.06
N ALA A 16 -6.00 2.99 15.60
CA ALA A 16 -7.16 2.21 15.13
C ALA A 16 -6.89 1.46 13.82
N VAL A 17 -6.02 1.98 12.93
CA VAL A 17 -5.54 1.28 11.74
C VAL A 17 -4.61 0.15 12.16
N ASN A 18 -3.64 0.44 13.03
CA ASN A 18 -2.71 -0.55 13.57
C ASN A 18 -3.46 -1.74 14.20
N ALA A 19 -4.44 -1.45 15.06
CA ALA A 19 -5.24 -2.49 15.71
C ALA A 19 -6.03 -3.34 14.69
N GLY A 20 -6.64 -2.71 13.67
CA GLY A 20 -7.35 -3.43 12.60
C GLY A 20 -6.45 -4.34 11.79
N ILE A 21 -5.25 -3.87 11.43
CA ILE A 21 -4.25 -4.65 10.66
C ILE A 21 -3.81 -5.87 11.48
N ILE A 22 -3.45 -5.68 12.73
CA ILE A 22 -3.00 -6.78 13.60
C ILE A 22 -4.12 -7.78 13.89
N ASP A 23 -5.36 -7.31 14.10
CA ASP A 23 -6.51 -8.21 14.25
C ASP A 23 -6.77 -9.02 12.97
N GLY A 24 -6.72 -8.35 11.81
CA GLY A 24 -6.84 -9.00 10.51
C GLY A 24 -5.71 -9.99 10.19
N HIS A 25 -4.49 -9.76 10.72
CA HIS A 25 -3.40 -10.73 10.64
C HIS A 25 -3.61 -11.93 11.56
N ARG A 26 -4.00 -11.69 12.82
CA ARG A 26 -4.15 -12.77 13.82
C ARG A 26 -5.38 -13.65 13.62
N ARG A 27 -6.49 -13.07 13.17
CA ARG A 27 -7.79 -13.74 13.05
C ARG A 27 -8.30 -13.92 11.63
N GLY A 28 -7.74 -13.12 10.70
CA GLY A 28 -8.15 -13.09 9.30
C GLY A 28 -7.10 -13.65 8.36
N ILE A 29 -6.99 -13.00 7.21
CA ILE A 29 -6.16 -13.45 6.09
C ILE A 29 -5.02 -12.47 5.73
N ILE A 30 -4.78 -11.43 6.53
CA ILE A 30 -3.69 -10.48 6.26
C ILE A 30 -2.34 -11.15 6.46
N THR A 31 -1.49 -11.07 5.44
CA THR A 31 -0.14 -11.67 5.43
C THR A 31 0.99 -10.66 5.35
N SER A 32 0.69 -9.46 4.84
CA SER A 32 1.64 -8.34 4.72
C SER A 32 0.98 -7.02 5.11
N THR A 33 1.81 -6.03 5.41
CA THR A 33 1.37 -4.65 5.64
C THR A 33 2.45 -3.68 5.23
N SER A 34 2.07 -2.45 4.88
CA SER A 34 3.00 -1.40 4.47
C SER A 34 3.03 -0.29 5.52
N LEU A 35 4.22 -0.07 6.11
CA LEU A 35 4.45 0.81 7.25
C LEU A 35 4.78 2.24 6.79
N MET A 36 4.05 3.23 7.32
CA MET A 36 4.25 4.66 7.10
C MET A 36 5.25 5.23 8.11
N ALA A 37 6.41 5.66 7.65
CA ALA A 37 7.45 6.22 8.51
C ALA A 37 7.01 7.52 9.22
N GLY A 38 6.27 8.40 8.52
CA GLY A 38 5.76 9.66 9.06
C GLY A 38 4.41 9.56 9.78
N GLY A 39 3.88 8.35 10.01
CA GLY A 39 2.58 8.16 10.65
C GLY A 39 2.61 8.45 12.16
N GLU A 40 1.53 9.01 12.69
CA GLU A 40 1.44 9.39 14.12
C GLU A 40 1.55 8.20 15.07
N ALA A 41 1.13 7.00 14.63
CA ALA A 41 1.21 5.76 15.39
C ALA A 41 2.38 4.85 14.97
N PHE A 42 3.43 5.41 14.34
CA PHE A 42 4.60 4.66 13.86
C PHE A 42 5.26 3.79 14.93
N THR A 43 5.58 4.39 16.11
CA THR A 43 6.26 3.67 17.20
C THR A 43 5.44 2.49 17.71
N GLU A 44 4.12 2.67 17.83
CA GLU A 44 3.19 1.60 18.19
C GLU A 44 3.19 0.48 17.13
N ALA A 45 3.11 0.85 15.85
CA ALA A 45 3.15 -0.09 14.74
C ALA A 45 4.43 -0.93 14.75
N VAL A 46 5.59 -0.32 14.96
CA VAL A 46 6.89 -1.03 15.09
C VAL A 46 6.86 -2.04 16.25
N SER A 47 6.32 -1.64 17.40
CA SER A 47 6.17 -2.55 18.56
C SER A 47 5.27 -3.75 18.21
N MET A 48 4.13 -3.48 17.56
CA MET A 48 3.18 -4.52 17.13
C MET A 48 3.80 -5.45 16.07
N ALA A 49 4.55 -4.90 15.11
CA ALA A 49 5.25 -5.69 14.09
C ALA A 49 6.24 -6.68 14.71
N LYS A 50 7.04 -6.24 15.68
CA LYS A 50 7.98 -7.10 16.41
C LYS A 50 7.31 -8.26 17.15
N GLN A 51 6.05 -8.08 17.58
CA GLN A 51 5.24 -9.11 18.24
C GLN A 51 4.54 -10.06 17.25
N ASN A 52 4.59 -9.76 15.93
CA ASN A 52 3.95 -10.54 14.88
C ASN A 52 4.95 -10.88 13.75
N PRO A 53 5.98 -11.72 14.03
CA PRO A 53 7.11 -11.93 13.12
C PRO A 53 6.75 -12.64 11.80
N LYS A 54 5.53 -13.17 11.67
CA LYS A 54 5.02 -13.78 10.43
C LYS A 54 4.39 -12.75 9.49
N LEU A 55 4.09 -11.54 9.98
CA LEU A 55 3.56 -10.45 9.16
C LEU A 55 4.69 -9.87 8.32
N GLY A 56 4.56 -9.92 6.99
CA GLY A 56 5.49 -9.26 6.08
C GLY A 56 5.38 -7.74 6.22
N ILE A 57 6.49 -7.04 6.43
CA ILE A 57 6.50 -5.59 6.62
C ILE A 57 7.09 -4.94 5.37
N GLY A 58 6.32 -4.09 4.71
CA GLY A 58 6.76 -3.22 3.63
C GLY A 58 6.98 -1.78 4.07
N ILE A 59 7.56 -0.98 3.20
CA ILE A 59 7.70 0.47 3.36
C ILE A 59 6.63 1.16 2.53
N HIS A 60 5.76 1.94 3.19
CA HIS A 60 4.71 2.73 2.54
C HIS A 60 5.21 4.15 2.29
N ILE A 61 5.86 4.39 1.13
CA ILE A 61 6.36 5.70 0.76
C ILE A 61 5.20 6.70 0.73
N THR A 62 5.29 7.71 1.58
CA THR A 62 4.23 8.70 1.77
C THR A 62 4.69 10.06 1.25
N LEU A 63 4.04 10.54 0.18
CA LEU A 63 4.30 11.84 -0.46
C LEU A 63 3.02 12.67 -0.58
N VAL A 64 1.91 12.14 -0.07
CA VAL A 64 0.57 12.73 -0.05
C VAL A 64 -0.20 12.26 1.20
N GLY A 65 -1.42 12.76 1.41
CA GLY A 65 -2.30 12.33 2.50
C GLY A 65 -2.25 13.23 3.74
N GLY A 66 -1.72 14.46 3.62
CA GLY A 66 -1.66 15.40 4.75
C GLY A 66 -0.70 15.01 5.87
N VAL A 67 0.16 14.03 5.65
CA VAL A 67 1.11 13.49 6.64
C VAL A 67 2.36 14.37 6.70
N LYS A 68 3.02 14.42 7.85
CA LYS A 68 4.30 15.13 8.02
C LYS A 68 5.46 14.38 7.35
N PRO A 69 6.48 15.10 6.83
CA PRO A 69 7.69 14.47 6.35
C PRO A 69 8.49 13.84 7.50
N VAL A 70 9.37 12.92 7.16
CA VAL A 70 10.36 12.35 8.08
C VAL A 70 11.58 13.27 8.22
N CYS A 71 12.00 13.88 7.11
CA CYS A 71 13.07 14.88 7.11
C CYS A 71 12.63 16.21 7.73
N ASP A 72 13.60 17.07 8.09
CA ASP A 72 13.29 18.45 8.51
C ASP A 72 12.50 19.16 7.40
N PRO A 73 11.34 19.78 7.70
CA PRO A 73 10.51 20.46 6.70
C PRO A 73 11.27 21.50 5.87
N SER A 74 12.29 22.18 6.44
CA SER A 74 13.12 23.15 5.73
C SER A 74 13.98 22.53 4.63
N GLU A 75 14.28 21.23 4.76
CA GLU A 75 15.12 20.47 3.81
C GLU A 75 14.34 19.80 2.68
N VAL A 76 13.00 19.78 2.78
CA VAL A 76 12.09 19.13 1.82
C VAL A 76 10.89 20.02 1.47
N SER A 77 11.07 21.32 1.58
CA SER A 77 10.01 22.33 1.49
C SER A 77 9.23 22.31 0.18
N SER A 78 9.86 21.92 -0.95
CA SER A 78 9.17 21.82 -2.25
C SER A 78 8.12 20.72 -2.30
N LEU A 79 8.18 19.75 -1.38
CA LEU A 79 7.23 18.65 -1.28
C LEU A 79 6.00 19.02 -0.45
N LEU A 80 6.08 20.09 0.37
CA LEU A 80 5.13 20.38 1.44
C LEU A 80 4.17 21.52 1.07
N THR A 81 3.03 21.52 1.73
CA THR A 81 2.11 22.66 1.77
C THR A 81 2.65 23.73 2.73
N PRO A 82 2.09 24.95 2.76
CA PRO A 82 2.49 25.98 3.74
C PRO A 82 2.35 25.54 5.19
N GLU A 83 1.49 24.55 5.48
CA GLU A 83 1.28 23.98 6.80
C GLU A 83 2.38 22.98 7.20
N GLY A 84 3.35 22.72 6.33
CA GLY A 84 4.48 21.81 6.60
C GLY A 84 4.14 20.33 6.53
N VAL A 85 3.09 19.98 5.77
CA VAL A 85 2.66 18.59 5.52
C VAL A 85 2.64 18.29 4.02
N PHE A 86 2.64 17.02 3.64
CA PHE A 86 2.44 16.64 2.24
C PHE A 86 1.06 17.06 1.73
N PRO A 87 0.87 17.27 0.40
CA PRO A 87 -0.45 17.51 -0.19
C PRO A 87 -1.46 16.44 0.21
N GLU A 88 -2.72 16.81 0.40
CA GLU A 88 -3.79 15.88 0.78
C GLU A 88 -4.01 14.74 -0.24
N ASN A 89 -3.82 15.02 -1.53
CA ASN A 89 -4.15 14.07 -2.56
C ASN A 89 -3.15 14.06 -3.72
N TYR A 90 -3.17 12.96 -4.46
CA TYR A 90 -2.30 12.72 -5.60
C TYR A 90 -2.44 13.77 -6.72
N VAL A 91 -3.60 14.39 -6.89
CA VAL A 91 -3.84 15.37 -7.97
C VAL A 91 -2.97 16.61 -7.77
N GLU A 92 -2.90 17.10 -6.53
CA GLU A 92 -2.06 18.25 -6.19
C GLU A 92 -0.57 17.90 -6.35
N PHE A 93 -0.15 16.74 -5.87
CA PHE A 93 1.24 16.29 -6.01
C PHE A 93 1.65 16.14 -7.48
N ILE A 94 0.79 15.53 -8.31
CA ILE A 94 1.03 15.41 -9.75
C ILE A 94 1.12 16.78 -10.42
N LYS A 95 0.23 17.73 -10.08
CA LYS A 95 0.32 19.11 -10.59
C LYS A 95 1.65 19.77 -10.23
N ARG A 96 2.16 19.57 -9.01
CA ARG A 96 3.47 20.11 -8.58
C ARG A 96 4.62 19.51 -9.38
N ILE A 97 4.61 18.19 -9.63
CA ILE A 97 5.60 17.54 -10.50
C ILE A 97 5.62 18.16 -11.89
N TYR A 98 4.48 18.19 -12.58
CA TYR A 98 4.41 18.68 -13.97
C TYR A 98 4.56 20.20 -14.12
N SER A 99 4.36 20.97 -13.05
CA SER A 99 4.65 22.40 -13.03
C SER A 99 6.11 22.74 -12.65
N GLY A 100 6.96 21.74 -12.45
CA GLY A 100 8.37 21.93 -12.10
C GLY A 100 8.59 22.49 -10.68
N LYS A 101 7.60 22.37 -9.79
CA LYS A 101 7.70 22.88 -8.41
C LYS A 101 8.41 21.92 -7.46
N ILE A 102 8.55 20.65 -7.83
CA ILE A 102 9.21 19.62 -7.01
C ILE A 102 10.72 19.66 -7.25
N ASN A 103 11.48 19.81 -6.18
CA ASN A 103 12.93 19.61 -6.20
C ASN A 103 13.23 18.12 -6.02
N TYR A 104 13.80 17.48 -7.03
CA TYR A 104 14.08 16.04 -7.03
C TYR A 104 15.17 15.62 -6.03
N SER A 105 16.06 16.54 -5.62
CA SER A 105 17.01 16.24 -4.54
C SER A 105 16.32 16.16 -3.18
N GLU A 106 15.33 17.02 -2.94
CA GLU A 106 14.48 16.96 -1.75
C GLU A 106 13.59 15.71 -1.74
N LEU A 107 13.00 15.36 -2.89
CA LEU A 107 12.24 14.13 -3.06
C LEU A 107 13.09 12.89 -2.74
N ARG A 108 14.30 12.83 -3.26
CA ARG A 108 15.27 11.75 -2.97
C ARG A 108 15.60 11.68 -1.48
N LYS A 109 15.86 12.84 -0.86
CA LYS A 109 16.19 12.95 0.55
C LYS A 109 15.05 12.40 1.43
N GLU A 110 13.83 12.80 1.16
CA GLU A 110 12.65 12.34 1.92
C GLU A 110 12.41 10.84 1.75
N ILE A 111 12.46 10.31 0.51
CA ILE A 111 12.32 8.86 0.27
C ILE A 111 13.41 8.09 1.01
N HIS A 112 14.66 8.56 0.97
CA HIS A 112 15.76 7.97 1.73
C HIS A 112 15.47 7.98 3.24
N GLY A 113 15.03 9.13 3.78
CA GLY A 113 14.72 9.28 5.19
C GLY A 113 13.61 8.34 5.66
N GLN A 114 12.54 8.18 4.88
CA GLN A 114 11.46 7.25 5.20
C GLN A 114 11.94 5.80 5.23
N ILE A 115 12.75 5.38 4.25
CA ILE A 115 13.32 4.03 4.21
C ILE A 115 14.26 3.83 5.40
N ALA A 116 15.20 4.74 5.61
CA ALA A 116 16.18 4.65 6.70
C ALA A 116 15.50 4.54 8.06
N GLN A 117 14.52 5.38 8.36
CA GLN A 117 13.78 5.35 9.62
C GLN A 117 13.14 3.97 9.89
N ILE A 118 12.58 3.33 8.88
CA ILE A 118 11.99 1.98 9.03
C ILE A 118 13.10 0.93 9.20
N MET A 119 14.15 0.99 8.41
CA MET A 119 15.28 0.06 8.50
C MET A 119 15.97 0.12 9.86
N ASP A 120 16.11 1.31 10.45
CA ASP A 120 16.71 1.53 11.78
C ASP A 120 15.92 0.90 12.93
N THR A 121 14.64 0.54 12.69
CA THR A 121 13.83 -0.22 13.67
C THR A 121 14.30 -1.65 13.88
N GLY A 122 15.12 -2.19 12.96
CA GLY A 122 15.54 -3.58 12.91
C GLY A 122 14.45 -4.56 12.44
N LEU A 123 13.32 -4.08 11.90
CA LEU A 123 12.32 -4.92 11.27
C LEU A 123 12.86 -5.51 9.96
N ARG A 124 12.47 -6.76 9.65
CA ARG A 124 12.76 -7.36 8.35
C ARG A 124 11.79 -6.79 7.31
N VAL A 125 12.27 -5.86 6.50
CA VAL A 125 11.50 -5.28 5.39
C VAL A 125 11.45 -6.27 4.23
N THR A 126 10.26 -6.50 3.68
CA THR A 126 10.01 -7.48 2.60
C THR A 126 9.77 -6.82 1.24
N HIS A 127 9.23 -5.59 1.21
CA HIS A 127 8.88 -4.89 -0.03
C HIS A 127 8.76 -3.39 0.17
N ILE A 128 8.53 -2.69 -0.93
CA ILE A 128 8.25 -1.25 -0.95
C ILE A 128 7.02 -0.97 -1.83
N ASP A 129 6.20 -0.03 -1.40
CA ASP A 129 5.06 0.50 -2.15
C ASP A 129 4.85 1.99 -1.81
N GLY A 130 3.64 2.55 -1.95
CA GLY A 130 3.44 3.94 -1.57
C GLY A 130 2.00 4.38 -1.53
N HIS A 131 1.74 5.30 -0.61
CA HIS A 131 0.43 5.88 -0.35
C HIS A 131 -0.13 6.52 -1.62
N GLN A 132 -1.40 6.22 -1.93
CA GLN A 132 -2.06 6.59 -3.18
C GLN A 132 -1.22 6.24 -4.44
N HIS A 133 -0.31 5.27 -4.31
CA HIS A 133 0.52 4.72 -5.39
C HIS A 133 1.49 5.72 -6.06
N MET A 134 1.88 6.78 -5.37
CA MET A 134 2.80 7.79 -5.92
C MET A 134 4.17 7.22 -6.29
N HIS A 135 4.57 6.10 -5.70
CA HIS A 135 5.84 5.42 -5.98
C HIS A 135 6.00 4.94 -7.44
N VAL A 136 4.89 4.71 -8.19
CA VAL A 136 4.97 4.25 -9.60
C VAL A 136 4.98 5.40 -10.62
N LEU A 137 4.87 6.65 -10.19
CA LEU A 137 4.95 7.78 -11.13
C LEU A 137 6.30 7.78 -11.86
N PRO A 138 6.33 8.06 -13.17
CA PRO A 138 7.56 7.94 -14.00
C PRO A 138 8.76 8.71 -13.46
N THR A 139 8.54 9.83 -12.79
CA THR A 139 9.59 10.66 -12.21
C THR A 139 9.99 10.24 -10.78
N VAL A 140 9.12 9.53 -10.07
CA VAL A 140 9.33 9.05 -8.70
C VAL A 140 9.94 7.65 -8.68
N LEU A 141 9.44 6.76 -9.54
CA LEU A 141 9.82 5.34 -9.59
C LEU A 141 11.34 5.10 -9.67
N PRO A 142 12.11 5.81 -10.53
CA PRO A 142 13.57 5.61 -10.57
C PRO A 142 14.26 5.89 -9.23
N ILE A 143 13.79 6.91 -8.51
CA ILE A 143 14.32 7.26 -7.17
C ILE A 143 13.96 6.17 -6.17
N VAL A 144 12.71 5.70 -6.17
CA VAL A 144 12.27 4.62 -5.29
C VAL A 144 13.09 3.34 -5.52
N ILE A 145 13.28 2.94 -6.78
CA ILE A 145 14.08 1.76 -7.13
C ILE A 145 15.53 1.91 -6.66
N GLU A 146 16.15 3.06 -6.92
CA GLU A 146 17.53 3.33 -6.50
C GLU A 146 17.67 3.21 -4.99
N GLN A 147 16.77 3.86 -4.24
CA GLN A 147 16.79 3.82 -2.79
C GLN A 147 16.47 2.42 -2.24
N ALA A 148 15.45 1.75 -2.75
CA ALA A 148 15.11 0.38 -2.35
C ALA A 148 16.32 -0.58 -2.50
N LYS A 149 17.01 -0.50 -3.65
CA LYS A 149 18.21 -1.32 -3.90
C LYS A 149 19.36 -1.00 -2.96
N SER A 150 19.58 0.25 -2.59
CA SER A 150 20.65 0.65 -1.66
C SER A 150 20.44 0.08 -0.25
N PHE A 151 19.18 -0.19 0.12
CA PHE A 151 18.82 -0.84 1.38
C PHE A 151 18.55 -2.35 1.27
N GLY A 152 18.81 -2.96 0.10
CA GLY A 152 18.63 -4.40 -0.11
C GLY A 152 17.17 -4.84 -0.22
N ILE A 153 16.25 -3.94 -0.58
CA ILE A 153 14.83 -4.26 -0.80
C ILE A 153 14.65 -4.66 -2.27
N HIS A 154 14.17 -5.89 -2.51
CA HIS A 154 14.10 -6.46 -3.86
C HIS A 154 12.69 -6.66 -4.39
N ALA A 155 11.64 -6.42 -3.60
CA ALA A 155 10.26 -6.52 -4.05
C ALA A 155 9.56 -5.15 -4.01
N ILE A 156 8.70 -4.90 -5.01
CA ILE A 156 7.96 -3.65 -5.16
C ILE A 156 6.54 -3.95 -5.67
N ARG A 157 5.55 -3.23 -5.15
CA ARG A 157 4.17 -3.27 -5.64
C ARG A 157 4.04 -2.64 -7.02
N ILE A 158 3.26 -3.28 -7.90
CA ILE A 158 2.73 -2.69 -9.13
C ILE A 158 1.20 -2.72 -9.09
N PRO A 159 0.54 -1.59 -8.92
CA PRO A 159 -0.91 -1.51 -8.79
C PRO A 159 -1.62 -1.45 -10.16
N ASP A 160 -1.40 -2.44 -11.03
CA ASP A 160 -1.96 -2.54 -12.38
C ASP A 160 -3.16 -3.48 -12.44
N GLU A 161 -4.21 -3.16 -11.72
CA GLU A 161 -5.43 -3.97 -11.70
C GLU A 161 -6.07 -4.05 -13.10
N SER A 162 -6.38 -5.26 -13.54
CA SER A 162 -7.01 -5.52 -14.83
C SER A 162 -8.39 -4.85 -14.95
N THR A 163 -8.62 -4.16 -16.06
CA THR A 163 -9.88 -3.47 -16.36
C THR A 163 -11.11 -4.39 -16.42
N GLY A 164 -10.92 -5.68 -16.73
CA GLY A 164 -12.00 -6.66 -16.73
C GLY A 164 -12.65 -6.91 -15.37
N PHE A 165 -12.00 -6.48 -14.29
CA PHE A 165 -12.49 -6.59 -12.91
C PHE A 165 -13.25 -5.35 -12.41
N MET A 166 -13.25 -4.28 -13.17
CA MET A 166 -13.84 -2.99 -12.77
C MET A 166 -15.38 -2.95 -12.81
N ASN A 167 -16.06 -4.06 -13.07
CA ASN A 167 -17.53 -4.16 -13.11
C ASN A 167 -18.22 -3.87 -11.77
N TYR A 168 -17.47 -3.61 -10.70
CA TYR A 168 -17.99 -3.34 -9.36
C TYR A 168 -17.82 -1.88 -8.89
N MET A 169 -17.49 -0.95 -9.81
CA MET A 169 -17.21 0.44 -9.43
C MET A 169 -18.45 1.29 -9.26
N TYR A 170 -18.49 2.03 -8.15
CA TYR A 170 -19.59 2.92 -7.78
C TYR A 170 -19.51 4.33 -8.39
N SER A 171 -18.38 4.74 -9.04
CA SER A 171 -18.22 6.10 -9.56
C SER A 171 -17.43 6.16 -10.88
N PRO A 172 -17.99 6.77 -11.95
CA PRO A 172 -17.30 6.96 -13.24
C PRO A 172 -16.02 7.80 -13.15
N ILE A 173 -15.98 8.80 -12.25
CA ILE A 173 -14.82 9.69 -12.06
C ILE A 173 -13.66 8.92 -11.41
N ARG A 174 -13.95 8.10 -10.40
CA ARG A 174 -12.95 7.19 -9.80
C ARG A 174 -12.43 6.18 -10.81
N PHE A 175 -13.27 5.75 -11.74
CA PHE A 175 -12.89 4.84 -12.83
C PHE A 175 -11.79 5.44 -13.71
N LEU A 176 -11.96 6.66 -14.22
CA LEU A 176 -10.97 7.31 -15.09
C LEU A 176 -9.61 7.50 -14.40
N GLY A 177 -9.61 7.94 -13.14
CA GLY A 177 -8.38 8.08 -12.36
C GLY A 177 -7.64 6.75 -12.17
N LYS A 178 -8.39 5.68 -11.92
CA LYS A 178 -7.83 4.32 -11.73
C LYS A 178 -7.31 3.71 -13.03
N VAL A 179 -8.00 3.90 -14.16
CA VAL A 179 -7.51 3.47 -15.48
C VAL A 179 -6.19 4.18 -15.81
N GLY A 180 -6.11 5.49 -15.57
CA GLY A 180 -4.88 6.26 -15.78
C GLY A 180 -3.73 5.72 -14.94
N LEU A 181 -3.96 5.49 -13.65
CA LEU A 181 -2.95 4.97 -12.74
C LEU A 181 -2.56 3.52 -13.09
N SER A 182 -3.51 2.64 -13.42
CA SER A 182 -3.20 1.27 -13.87
C SER A 182 -2.36 1.27 -15.13
N THR A 183 -2.58 2.20 -16.05
CA THR A 183 -1.76 2.34 -17.26
C THR A 183 -0.33 2.76 -16.92
N VAL A 184 -0.17 3.75 -16.02
CA VAL A 184 1.15 4.17 -15.53
C VAL A 184 1.86 3.01 -14.82
N ALA A 185 1.14 2.28 -13.98
CA ALA A 185 1.65 1.12 -13.26
C ALA A 185 2.08 -0.02 -14.20
N ALA A 186 1.28 -0.33 -15.23
CA ALA A 186 1.62 -1.34 -16.22
C ALA A 186 2.92 -0.98 -16.98
N ASN A 187 3.11 0.30 -17.30
CA ASN A 187 4.34 0.79 -17.92
C ASN A 187 5.57 0.73 -16.99
N ALA A 188 5.38 0.62 -15.68
CA ALA A 188 6.46 0.42 -14.72
C ALA A 188 7.04 -1.01 -14.73
N ARG A 189 6.26 -2.05 -15.14
CA ARG A 189 6.71 -3.46 -15.11
C ARG A 189 8.03 -3.72 -15.85
N PRO A 190 8.27 -3.22 -17.08
CA PRO A 190 9.56 -3.39 -17.76
C PRO A 190 10.71 -2.74 -16.99
N ILE A 191 10.48 -1.55 -16.40
CA ILE A 191 11.49 -0.82 -15.62
C ILE A 191 11.90 -1.64 -14.40
N ILE A 192 10.93 -2.19 -13.66
CA ILE A 192 11.14 -3.02 -12.47
C ILE A 192 11.91 -4.29 -12.83
N ARG A 193 11.51 -4.99 -13.90
CA ARG A 193 12.19 -6.19 -14.38
C ARG A 193 13.63 -5.91 -14.77
N ASN A 194 13.89 -4.82 -15.50
CA ASN A 194 15.24 -4.41 -15.91
C ASN A 194 16.14 -4.02 -14.71
N ASN A 195 15.54 -3.68 -13.59
CA ASN A 195 16.24 -3.42 -12.33
C ASN A 195 16.36 -4.64 -11.41
N CYS A 196 15.98 -5.84 -11.88
CA CYS A 196 16.03 -7.09 -11.10
C CYS A 196 15.19 -7.03 -9.81
N MET A 197 14.09 -6.29 -9.83
CA MET A 197 13.13 -6.28 -8.72
C MET A 197 11.96 -7.23 -9.00
N THR A 198 11.42 -7.79 -7.94
CA THR A 198 10.30 -8.74 -7.98
C THR A 198 8.98 -8.01 -7.72
N THR A 199 7.91 -8.47 -8.36
CA THR A 199 6.54 -8.00 -8.12
C THR A 199 5.54 -9.13 -8.36
N THR A 200 4.32 -8.99 -7.86
CA THR A 200 3.24 -9.96 -8.14
C THR A 200 2.79 -9.89 -9.59
N GLN A 201 2.26 -11.01 -10.10
CA GLN A 201 1.73 -11.08 -11.46
C GLN A 201 0.40 -10.37 -11.61
N TYR A 202 -0.42 -10.37 -10.55
CA TYR A 202 -1.75 -9.78 -10.52
C TYR A 202 -1.91 -8.89 -9.30
N PHE A 203 -2.62 -7.78 -9.48
CA PHE A 203 -2.97 -6.85 -8.41
C PHE A 203 -4.49 -6.67 -8.33
N TRP A 204 -5.03 -6.59 -7.10
CA TRP A 204 -6.45 -6.48 -6.78
C TRP A 204 -6.67 -5.44 -5.69
N GLY A 205 -7.86 -4.82 -5.68
CA GLY A 205 -8.26 -3.92 -4.60
C GLY A 205 -8.19 -2.45 -4.95
N MET A 206 -7.64 -2.06 -6.10
CA MET A 206 -7.67 -0.66 -6.52
C MET A 206 -9.09 -0.19 -6.84
N ALA A 207 -9.90 -1.03 -7.49
CA ALA A 207 -11.27 -0.68 -7.86
C ALA A 207 -12.13 -0.39 -6.63
N ASN A 208 -11.96 -1.15 -5.56
CA ASN A 208 -12.76 -1.10 -4.33
C ASN A 208 -11.96 -0.65 -3.09
N GLY A 209 -10.79 -0.04 -3.25
CA GLY A 209 -9.95 0.37 -2.13
C GLY A 209 -10.71 1.22 -1.12
N GLY A 210 -10.69 0.84 0.15
CA GLY A 210 -11.46 1.43 1.22
C GLY A 210 -12.95 1.02 1.27
N HIS A 211 -13.41 0.12 0.36
CA HIS A 211 -14.82 -0.31 0.27
C HIS A 211 -14.96 -1.83 0.05
N ILE A 212 -13.96 -2.61 0.42
CA ILE A 212 -13.99 -4.07 0.26
C ILE A 212 -14.88 -4.67 1.37
N ASN A 213 -16.11 -5.03 1.01
CA ASN A 213 -17.01 -5.78 1.86
C ASN A 213 -16.95 -7.29 1.54
N GLN A 214 -17.70 -8.10 2.31
CA GLN A 214 -17.73 -9.56 2.13
C GLN A 214 -18.05 -9.99 0.68
N LYS A 215 -18.98 -9.30 0.01
CA LYS A 215 -19.40 -9.64 -1.36
C LYS A 215 -18.29 -9.35 -2.38
N SER A 216 -17.67 -8.18 -2.30
CA SER A 216 -16.58 -7.80 -3.20
C SER A 216 -15.32 -8.65 -2.97
N LEU A 217 -14.98 -8.93 -1.69
CA LEU A 217 -13.88 -9.83 -1.35
C LEU A 217 -14.08 -11.23 -1.95
N MET A 218 -15.27 -11.81 -1.81
CA MET A 218 -15.57 -13.11 -2.42
C MET A 218 -15.48 -13.09 -3.95
N GLY A 219 -15.84 -11.96 -4.58
CA GLY A 219 -15.66 -11.74 -6.03
C GLY A 219 -14.18 -11.77 -6.42
N ILE A 220 -13.33 -11.06 -5.66
CA ILE A 220 -11.88 -11.04 -5.88
C ILE A 220 -11.28 -12.43 -5.67
N LEU A 221 -11.61 -13.13 -4.59
CA LEU A 221 -11.09 -14.48 -4.32
C LEU A 221 -11.46 -15.50 -5.42
N LYS A 222 -12.68 -15.39 -5.98
CA LYS A 222 -13.08 -16.19 -7.14
C LYS A 222 -12.24 -15.90 -8.38
N ALA A 223 -11.79 -14.66 -8.54
CA ALA A 223 -10.91 -14.30 -9.65
C ALA A 223 -9.47 -14.77 -9.41
N VAL A 224 -8.96 -14.60 -8.20
CA VAL A 224 -7.66 -15.17 -7.79
C VAL A 224 -7.61 -16.66 -8.10
N ASN A 225 -8.66 -17.40 -7.76
CA ASN A 225 -8.74 -18.86 -8.01
C ASN A 225 -8.73 -19.24 -9.50
N LYS A 226 -9.11 -18.32 -10.41
CA LYS A 226 -9.12 -18.58 -11.86
C LYS A 226 -7.75 -18.45 -12.52
N HIS A 227 -6.80 -17.82 -11.87
CA HIS A 227 -5.50 -17.50 -12.45
C HIS A 227 -4.38 -18.04 -11.56
N SER A 228 -3.60 -18.99 -12.07
CA SER A 228 -2.39 -19.46 -11.37
C SER A 228 -1.34 -18.34 -11.34
N GLY A 229 -0.53 -18.33 -10.27
CA GLY A 229 0.56 -17.37 -10.11
C GLY A 229 0.45 -16.56 -8.82
N THR A 230 1.19 -15.45 -8.75
CA THR A 230 1.26 -14.58 -7.57
C THR A 230 0.30 -13.40 -7.68
N HIS A 231 -0.50 -13.22 -6.64
CA HIS A 231 -1.50 -12.17 -6.53
C HIS A 231 -1.23 -11.31 -5.31
N GLU A 232 -1.52 -10.02 -5.42
CA GLU A 232 -1.64 -9.11 -4.29
C GLU A 232 -3.07 -8.59 -4.20
N LEU A 233 -3.63 -8.62 -2.99
CA LEU A 233 -4.86 -7.92 -2.63
C LEU A 233 -4.52 -6.80 -1.65
N MET A 234 -4.71 -5.56 -2.06
CA MET A 234 -4.58 -4.37 -1.21
C MET A 234 -5.87 -4.11 -0.43
N VAL A 235 -5.74 -3.86 0.87
CA VAL A 235 -6.86 -3.60 1.78
C VAL A 235 -6.53 -2.49 2.78
N HIS A 236 -7.56 -1.88 3.37
CA HIS A 236 -7.44 -0.79 4.35
C HIS A 236 -8.29 -1.08 5.60
N PRO A 237 -7.98 -2.12 6.38
CA PRO A 237 -8.74 -2.44 7.58
C PRO A 237 -8.44 -1.46 8.73
N GLY A 238 -9.44 -1.24 9.60
CA GLY A 238 -9.28 -0.47 10.83
C GLY A 238 -10.35 -0.88 11.84
N SER A 239 -10.11 -0.61 13.12
CA SER A 239 -10.97 -1.04 14.24
C SER A 239 -11.97 0.00 14.73
N ASN A 240 -11.95 1.23 14.20
CA ASN A 240 -12.82 2.32 14.66
C ASN A 240 -13.13 3.29 13.52
N SER A 241 -14.08 2.93 12.68
CA SER A 241 -14.49 3.75 11.53
C SER A 241 -15.00 5.13 11.95
N SER A 242 -15.65 5.26 13.12
CA SER A 242 -16.20 6.54 13.57
C SER A 242 -15.12 7.55 13.94
N THR A 243 -14.01 7.12 14.49
CA THR A 243 -12.83 7.96 14.77
C THR A 243 -12.08 8.27 13.46
N LEU A 244 -11.80 7.24 12.66
CA LEU A 244 -11.03 7.39 11.42
C LEU A 244 -11.73 8.31 10.41
N SER A 245 -13.07 8.23 10.27
CA SER A 245 -13.84 9.09 9.35
C SER A 245 -13.86 10.58 9.75
N LYS A 246 -13.60 10.89 11.03
CA LYS A 246 -13.47 12.28 11.49
C LYS A 246 -12.09 12.85 11.19
N LEU A 247 -11.06 12.02 11.18
CA LEU A 247 -9.66 12.41 10.95
C LEU A 247 -9.31 12.41 9.46
N TYR A 248 -9.81 11.41 8.72
CA TYR A 248 -9.46 11.17 7.32
C TYR A 248 -10.72 11.17 6.45
N ASN A 249 -10.89 12.20 5.64
CA ASN A 249 -12.05 12.34 4.73
C ASN A 249 -11.87 11.50 3.44
N TRP A 250 -11.44 10.24 3.61
CA TRP A 250 -11.20 9.32 2.46
C TRP A 250 -12.44 8.52 2.08
N GLY A 251 -13.47 8.52 2.93
CA GLY A 251 -14.71 7.76 2.73
C GLY A 251 -14.52 6.25 2.86
N TYR A 252 -13.50 5.79 3.56
CA TYR A 252 -13.21 4.36 3.75
C TYR A 252 -14.15 3.70 4.75
N HIS A 253 -14.45 2.43 4.52
CA HIS A 253 -15.25 1.55 5.39
C HIS A 253 -14.32 0.56 6.12
N TRP A 254 -13.45 1.09 6.98
CA TRP A 254 -12.35 0.33 7.62
C TRP A 254 -12.83 -0.94 8.36
N GLU A 255 -13.92 -0.86 9.13
CA GLU A 255 -14.45 -2.01 9.88
C GLU A 255 -15.12 -3.03 8.97
N ASP A 256 -15.75 -2.61 7.88
CA ASP A 256 -16.35 -3.54 6.89
C ASP A 256 -15.25 -4.37 6.21
N GLU A 257 -14.12 -3.75 5.87
CA GLU A 257 -12.97 -4.47 5.33
C GLU A 257 -12.40 -5.45 6.35
N LEU A 258 -12.20 -5.02 7.59
CA LEU A 258 -11.73 -5.89 8.67
C LEU A 258 -12.65 -7.09 8.88
N HIS A 259 -13.96 -6.86 8.95
CA HIS A 259 -14.96 -7.92 9.11
C HIS A 259 -14.91 -8.93 7.95
N ALA A 260 -14.82 -8.45 6.71
CA ALA A 260 -14.71 -9.31 5.54
C ALA A 260 -13.45 -10.18 5.57
N LEU A 261 -12.30 -9.58 5.94
CA LEU A 261 -11.01 -10.26 6.03
C LEU A 261 -10.97 -11.31 7.15
N CYS A 262 -11.66 -11.07 8.26
CA CYS A 262 -11.74 -11.99 9.42
C CYS A 262 -12.87 -13.02 9.31
N SER A 263 -13.71 -12.93 8.30
CA SER A 263 -14.89 -13.80 8.14
C SER A 263 -14.52 -15.29 8.01
N SER A 264 -15.31 -16.14 8.65
CA SER A 264 -15.19 -17.61 8.49
C SER A 264 -15.42 -18.05 7.03
N LEU A 265 -16.32 -17.38 6.30
CA LEU A 265 -16.58 -17.65 4.89
C LEU A 265 -15.33 -17.39 4.04
N THR A 266 -14.61 -16.32 4.31
CA THR A 266 -13.37 -15.96 3.61
C THR A 266 -12.29 -17.03 3.84
N ARG A 267 -12.05 -17.42 5.09
CA ARG A 267 -11.07 -18.46 5.42
C ARG A 267 -11.45 -19.84 4.83
N LEU A 268 -12.73 -20.18 4.91
CA LEU A 268 -13.24 -21.44 4.35
C LEU A 268 -13.05 -21.49 2.83
N TYR A 269 -13.35 -20.37 2.14
CA TYR A 269 -13.15 -20.30 0.69
C TYR A 269 -11.68 -20.53 0.30
N ILE A 270 -10.75 -19.87 0.98
CA ILE A 270 -9.31 -20.01 0.74
C ILE A 270 -8.86 -21.45 0.92
N SER A 271 -9.26 -22.09 2.03
CA SER A 271 -8.88 -23.49 2.32
C SER A 271 -9.50 -24.50 1.35
N GLN A 272 -10.70 -24.23 0.81
CA GLN A 272 -11.37 -25.13 -0.14
C GLN A 272 -10.86 -25.02 -1.58
N HIS A 273 -10.16 -23.93 -1.94
CA HIS A 273 -9.76 -23.65 -3.31
C HIS A 273 -8.23 -23.63 -3.50
N ASP A 274 -7.47 -24.21 -2.57
CA ASP A 274 -6.01 -24.32 -2.60
C ASP A 274 -5.31 -22.98 -2.91
N ILE A 275 -5.82 -21.88 -2.33
CA ILE A 275 -5.17 -20.57 -2.39
C ILE A 275 -4.13 -20.52 -1.26
N GLU A 276 -2.87 -20.48 -1.62
CA GLU A 276 -1.76 -20.36 -0.68
C GLU A 276 -1.61 -18.90 -0.23
N LEU A 277 -1.78 -18.64 1.06
CA LEU A 277 -1.48 -17.33 1.65
C LEU A 277 0.02 -17.21 1.89
N ILE A 278 0.63 -16.21 1.25
CA ILE A 278 2.04 -15.89 1.35
C ILE A 278 2.23 -14.42 1.72
N ASN A 279 3.42 -14.00 2.13
CA ASN A 279 3.81 -12.61 2.24
C ASN A 279 4.84 -12.23 1.16
N TYR A 280 5.20 -10.96 1.06
CA TYR A 280 6.17 -10.50 0.06
C TYR A 280 7.57 -11.09 0.22
N GLY A 281 7.96 -11.49 1.44
CA GLY A 281 9.23 -12.16 1.68
C GLY A 281 9.32 -13.56 1.08
N ASP A 282 8.18 -14.15 0.69
CA ASP A 282 8.11 -15.46 0.03
C ASP A 282 8.22 -15.35 -1.50
N LEU A 283 8.31 -14.13 -2.06
CA LEU A 283 8.52 -13.87 -3.49
C LEU A 283 10.00 -13.81 -3.88
N VAL A 284 10.91 -13.63 -2.92
CA VAL A 284 12.35 -13.36 -3.13
C VAL A 284 13.20 -14.50 -2.63
#